data_0e0b3720b411f2bdecc5e13d068b3774
#
_entry.id   0e0b3720b411f2bdecc5e13d068b3774
#
_cell.length_a   1.000
_cell.length_b   1.000
_cell.length_c   1.000
_cell.angle_alpha   90.00
_cell.angle_beta   90.00
_cell.angle_gamma   90.00
#
_symmetry.space_group_name_H-M   'P 1'
#
loop_
_entity.id
_entity.type
_entity.pdbx_description
1 polymer ?
#
loop_
_entity_poly.entity_id
_entity_poly.type
_entity_poly.pdbx_seq_one_letter_code
_entity_poly.pdbx_strand_id
1 'polypeptide(L)'
;LTIARFNPQTGTTETGGLRHAVVDNAKILRHWEYYFNFSNAPTTSDDVSNAGGSLDELHIVVLDEDGGISGTAGTILETFEGVSQASDAKTSNGNSNFFPDVIYAQSKFVYVMDHETTLANSGAVRTTTFDNAQGDAFVVKTYSLAGGTDDFAATNAEIATAYEKFNDKENVDLSLLLCGPSQTTADATGDTKATAVMDIATARKDCVAFISPARADVVGVANAITQTQNVVGFADGLPSTSYA
;
A
#
# COMPACT_ATOMS: atom_id res chain seq x y z
N LEU A 1 -22.95 32.43 -6.37
CA LEU A 1 -22.03 31.59 -7.13
C LEU A 1 -21.10 32.46 -7.96
N THR A 2 -19.79 32.46 -7.67
CA THR A 2 -18.81 33.19 -8.47
C THR A 2 -18.25 32.23 -9.50
N ILE A 3 -18.47 32.50 -10.78
CA ILE A 3 -17.91 31.69 -11.86
C ILE A 3 -16.59 32.32 -12.27
N ALA A 4 -15.49 31.61 -12.02
CA ALA A 4 -14.15 32.00 -12.45
C ALA A 4 -13.77 31.23 -13.72
N ARG A 5 -13.06 31.90 -14.63
CA ARG A 5 -12.54 31.28 -15.85
C ARG A 5 -11.04 31.12 -15.73
N PHE A 6 -10.58 29.92 -15.98
CA PHE A 6 -9.14 29.68 -16.15
C PHE A 6 -8.68 30.11 -17.54
N ASN A 7 -7.66 30.91 -17.62
CA ASN A 7 -7.03 31.31 -18.87
C ASN A 7 -5.76 30.46 -19.08
N PRO A 8 -5.79 29.46 -20.01
CA PRO A 8 -4.65 28.58 -20.21
C PRO A 8 -3.42 29.27 -20.84
N GLN A 9 -3.61 30.47 -21.40
CA GLN A 9 -2.48 31.22 -22.02
C GLN A 9 -1.69 32.01 -20.98
N THR A 10 -2.32 32.42 -19.90
CA THR A 10 -1.68 33.20 -18.82
C THR A 10 -1.46 32.37 -17.56
N GLY A 11 -2.04 31.18 -17.47
CA GLY A 11 -2.00 30.34 -16.26
C GLY A 11 -2.75 30.96 -15.06
N THR A 12 -3.60 31.97 -15.29
CA THR A 12 -4.30 32.70 -14.22
C THR A 12 -5.79 32.47 -14.25
N THR A 13 -6.40 32.53 -13.08
CA THR A 13 -7.86 32.55 -12.95
C THR A 13 -8.36 33.98 -13.07
N GLU A 14 -9.18 34.22 -14.08
CA GLU A 14 -9.80 35.54 -14.31
C GLU A 14 -11.15 35.60 -13.63
N THR A 15 -11.35 36.61 -12.78
CA THR A 15 -12.64 36.92 -12.20
C THR A 15 -13.46 37.77 -13.17
N GLY A 16 -14.53 37.21 -13.68
CA GLY A 16 -15.51 37.98 -14.44
C GLY A 16 -15.92 37.39 -15.78
N GLY A 17 -17.01 36.75 -15.76
CA GLY A 17 -17.84 36.53 -16.94
C GLY A 17 -17.57 35.29 -17.76
N LEU A 18 -18.62 34.64 -18.16
CA LEU A 18 -18.62 33.59 -19.18
C LEU A 18 -18.29 34.25 -20.55
N ARG A 19 -17.57 33.53 -21.40
CA ARG A 19 -17.27 33.97 -22.79
C ARG A 19 -18.52 34.26 -23.63
N HIS A 20 -19.64 33.64 -23.26
CA HIS A 20 -20.92 33.78 -23.93
C HIS A 20 -22.02 34.09 -22.91
N ALA A 21 -23.00 34.86 -23.32
CA ALA A 21 -24.21 35.07 -22.51
C ALA A 21 -24.90 33.73 -22.27
N VAL A 22 -25.20 33.46 -21.01
CA VAL A 22 -25.99 32.29 -20.60
C VAL A 22 -27.45 32.69 -20.61
N VAL A 23 -28.26 31.89 -21.29
CA VAL A 23 -29.73 32.14 -21.31
C VAL A 23 -30.31 32.04 -19.91
N ASP A 24 -31.39 32.80 -19.69
CA ASP A 24 -32.15 32.72 -18.44
C ASP A 24 -32.61 31.27 -18.20
N ASN A 25 -32.54 30.79 -16.96
CA ASN A 25 -32.81 29.39 -16.57
C ASN A 25 -31.84 28.32 -17.12
N ALA A 26 -30.65 28.70 -17.56
CA ALA A 26 -29.63 27.70 -17.90
C ALA A 26 -29.32 26.82 -16.70
N LYS A 27 -29.28 25.51 -16.91
CA LYS A 27 -28.91 24.55 -15.87
C LYS A 27 -27.40 24.47 -15.77
N ILE A 28 -26.88 24.64 -14.57
CA ILE A 28 -25.47 24.42 -14.24
C ILE A 28 -25.39 23.06 -13.55
N LEU A 29 -24.65 22.13 -14.16
CA LEU A 29 -24.35 20.86 -13.57
C LEU A 29 -23.00 20.97 -12.85
N ARG A 30 -22.99 20.63 -11.57
CA ARG A 30 -21.77 20.45 -10.79
C ARG A 30 -21.54 18.95 -10.63
N HIS A 31 -20.37 18.50 -10.98
CA HIS A 31 -19.95 17.12 -10.76
C HIS A 31 -18.53 17.08 -10.22
N TRP A 32 -18.16 15.93 -9.66
CA TRP A 32 -16.80 15.65 -9.21
C TRP A 32 -15.85 15.62 -10.41
N GLU A 33 -14.59 16.00 -10.23
CA GLU A 33 -13.57 16.01 -11.26
C GLU A 33 -13.41 14.65 -11.93
N TYR A 34 -13.50 13.57 -11.13
CA TYR A 34 -13.34 12.18 -11.59
C TYR A 34 -14.67 11.51 -11.97
N TYR A 35 -15.75 12.26 -12.08
CA TYR A 35 -17.09 11.74 -12.40
C TYR A 35 -17.10 10.83 -13.64
N PHE A 36 -16.35 11.17 -14.68
CA PHE A 36 -16.32 10.41 -15.93
C PHE A 36 -15.59 9.07 -15.83
N ASN A 37 -14.95 8.77 -14.72
CA ASN A 37 -14.32 7.48 -14.46
C ASN A 37 -15.28 6.44 -13.91
N PHE A 38 -16.53 6.82 -13.64
CA PHE A 38 -17.57 5.99 -13.03
C PHE A 38 -18.82 5.96 -13.89
N SER A 39 -19.55 4.86 -13.81
CA SER A 39 -20.77 4.64 -14.60
C SER A 39 -21.92 5.50 -14.11
N ASN A 40 -22.06 5.64 -12.80
CA ASN A 40 -23.15 6.37 -12.16
C ASN A 40 -22.62 7.15 -10.94
N ALA A 41 -23.43 8.03 -10.39
CA ALA A 41 -23.17 8.60 -9.08
C ALA A 41 -23.37 7.53 -7.98
N PRO A 42 -22.64 7.59 -6.85
CA PRO A 42 -22.85 6.66 -5.75
C PRO A 42 -24.23 6.90 -5.12
N THR A 43 -24.97 5.83 -4.89
CA THR A 43 -26.34 5.89 -4.37
C THR A 43 -26.55 4.87 -3.26
N THR A 44 -27.51 3.99 -3.44
CA THR A 44 -27.84 2.92 -2.51
C THR A 44 -27.60 1.58 -3.20
N SER A 45 -26.77 0.74 -2.63
CA SER A 45 -26.54 -0.61 -3.15
C SER A 45 -27.81 -1.47 -2.99
N ASP A 46 -27.93 -2.47 -3.84
CA ASP A 46 -29.09 -3.38 -3.83
C ASP A 46 -29.24 -4.10 -2.47
N ASP A 47 -28.14 -4.52 -1.87
CA ASP A 47 -28.13 -5.21 -0.58
C ASP A 47 -28.65 -4.31 0.55
N VAL A 48 -28.16 -3.08 0.60
CA VAL A 48 -28.60 -2.06 1.57
C VAL A 48 -30.06 -1.65 1.33
N SER A 49 -30.47 -1.49 0.07
CA SER A 49 -31.85 -1.21 -0.29
C SER A 49 -32.81 -2.32 0.19
N ASN A 50 -32.43 -3.58 0.00
CA ASN A 50 -33.19 -4.74 0.45
C ASN A 50 -33.29 -4.83 1.97
N ALA A 51 -32.28 -4.35 2.69
CA ALA A 51 -32.26 -4.25 4.15
C ALA A 51 -33.02 -3.03 4.70
N GLY A 52 -33.52 -2.15 3.83
CA GLY A 52 -34.26 -0.93 4.21
C GLY A 52 -33.37 0.28 4.50
N GLY A 53 -32.10 0.21 4.20
CA GLY A 53 -31.15 1.33 4.30
C GLY A 53 -31.09 2.21 3.07
N SER A 54 -30.19 3.20 3.07
CA SER A 54 -30.01 4.12 1.95
C SER A 54 -28.64 4.78 1.94
N LEU A 55 -28.22 5.25 0.75
CA LEU A 55 -27.07 6.12 0.49
C LEU A 55 -25.76 5.60 1.10
N ASP A 56 -25.51 4.30 0.93
CA ASP A 56 -24.33 3.63 1.46
C ASP A 56 -23.13 3.66 0.51
N GLU A 57 -23.37 3.81 -0.79
CA GLU A 57 -22.30 3.74 -1.78
C GLU A 57 -21.40 4.97 -1.74
N LEU A 58 -20.14 4.75 -2.06
CA LEU A 58 -19.12 5.76 -2.31
C LEU A 58 -18.20 5.34 -3.45
N HIS A 59 -17.58 6.30 -4.09
CA HIS A 59 -16.53 6.09 -5.08
C HIS A 59 -15.21 6.59 -4.53
N ILE A 60 -14.16 5.79 -4.73
CA ILE A 60 -12.81 6.11 -4.27
C ILE A 60 -11.88 6.16 -5.48
N VAL A 61 -11.06 7.19 -5.54
CA VAL A 61 -9.98 7.33 -6.52
C VAL A 61 -8.66 7.47 -5.77
N VAL A 62 -7.70 6.67 -6.14
CA VAL A 62 -6.32 6.76 -5.66
C VAL A 62 -5.49 7.42 -6.74
N LEU A 63 -4.82 8.50 -6.39
CA LEU A 63 -4.04 9.33 -7.29
C LEU A 63 -2.57 9.30 -6.93
N ASP A 64 -1.73 9.37 -7.95
CA ASP A 64 -0.32 9.68 -7.81
C ASP A 64 -0.14 11.20 -7.81
N GLU A 65 -0.20 11.82 -6.62
CA GLU A 65 -0.28 13.27 -6.48
C GLU A 65 0.94 13.99 -7.07
N ASP A 66 2.12 13.47 -6.81
CA ASP A 66 3.39 14.06 -7.23
C ASP A 66 4.06 13.38 -8.44
N GLY A 67 3.51 12.25 -8.88
CA GLY A 67 4.07 11.47 -9.99
C GLY A 67 5.21 10.53 -9.58
N GLY A 68 5.41 10.29 -8.29
CA GLY A 68 6.49 9.45 -7.78
C GLY A 68 6.35 7.96 -8.17
N ILE A 69 5.15 7.51 -8.44
CA ILE A 69 4.84 6.12 -8.79
C ILE A 69 4.73 5.94 -10.31
N SER A 70 3.92 6.76 -10.97
CA SER A 70 3.61 6.64 -12.40
C SER A 70 4.56 7.43 -13.30
N GLY A 71 5.32 8.37 -12.74
CA GLY A 71 6.13 9.35 -13.47
C GLY A 71 5.36 10.60 -13.90
N THR A 72 4.06 10.68 -13.64
CA THR A 72 3.22 11.83 -14.02
C THR A 72 2.28 12.20 -12.88
N ALA A 73 2.40 13.41 -12.37
CA ALA A 73 1.54 13.92 -11.30
C ALA A 73 0.07 13.92 -11.70
N GLY A 74 -0.80 13.55 -10.78
CA GLY A 74 -2.24 13.49 -10.96
C GLY A 74 -2.75 12.25 -11.71
N THR A 75 -1.88 11.26 -11.98
CA THR A 75 -2.29 10.00 -12.61
C THR A 75 -3.19 9.19 -11.67
N ILE A 76 -4.31 8.70 -12.20
CA ILE A 76 -5.19 7.78 -11.48
C ILE A 76 -4.51 6.41 -11.41
N LEU A 77 -4.25 5.93 -10.20
CA LEU A 77 -3.66 4.62 -9.95
C LEU A 77 -4.73 3.54 -9.83
N GLU A 78 -5.79 3.82 -9.06
CA GLU A 78 -6.89 2.88 -8.81
C GLU A 78 -8.22 3.61 -8.68
N THR A 79 -9.30 2.90 -9.01
CA THR A 79 -10.67 3.36 -8.80
C THR A 79 -11.50 2.25 -8.17
N PHE A 80 -12.32 2.60 -7.19
CA PHE A 80 -13.29 1.70 -6.56
C PHE A 80 -14.67 2.29 -6.72
N GLU A 81 -15.52 1.64 -7.52
CA GLU A 81 -16.86 2.10 -7.85
C GLU A 81 -17.90 1.41 -6.94
N GLY A 82 -18.81 2.18 -6.36
CA GLY A 82 -19.98 1.66 -5.66
C GLY A 82 -19.65 0.80 -4.42
N VAL A 83 -18.51 1.07 -3.76
CA VAL A 83 -18.19 0.38 -2.50
C VAL A 83 -19.05 0.94 -1.38
N SER A 84 -19.39 0.10 -0.41
CA SER A 84 -20.37 0.43 0.64
C SER A 84 -19.72 0.91 1.93
N GLN A 85 -20.38 1.84 2.60
CA GLN A 85 -20.08 2.22 3.98
C GLN A 85 -20.68 1.23 5.00
N ALA A 86 -21.64 0.40 4.61
CA ALA A 86 -22.25 -0.57 5.50
C ALA A 86 -21.33 -1.76 5.73
N SER A 87 -21.03 -2.04 7.01
CA SER A 87 -20.03 -3.03 7.40
C SER A 87 -20.40 -4.48 7.05
N ASP A 88 -21.68 -4.74 6.80
CA ASP A 88 -22.25 -6.05 6.46
C ASP A 88 -22.72 -6.13 5.00
N ALA A 89 -22.55 -5.05 4.20
CA ALA A 89 -22.99 -5.03 2.81
C ALA A 89 -22.29 -6.09 1.96
N LYS A 90 -23.07 -6.70 1.06
CA LYS A 90 -22.62 -7.73 0.13
C LYS A 90 -22.83 -7.31 -1.32
N THR A 91 -21.94 -7.80 -2.18
CA THR A 91 -22.16 -7.79 -3.62
C THR A 91 -23.16 -8.85 -4.03
N SER A 92 -23.68 -8.82 -5.24
CA SER A 92 -24.55 -9.85 -5.81
C SER A 92 -23.96 -11.27 -5.76
N ASN A 93 -22.64 -11.39 -5.71
CA ASN A 93 -21.91 -12.66 -5.60
C ASN A 93 -21.69 -13.10 -4.14
N GLY A 94 -22.18 -12.34 -3.16
CA GLY A 94 -22.04 -12.63 -1.73
C GLY A 94 -20.71 -12.22 -1.09
N ASN A 95 -19.79 -11.60 -1.83
CA ASN A 95 -18.56 -11.06 -1.29
C ASN A 95 -18.82 -9.77 -0.50
N SER A 96 -17.93 -9.42 0.43
CA SER A 96 -18.02 -8.14 1.11
C SER A 96 -17.95 -6.97 0.12
N ASN A 97 -18.88 -6.01 0.26
CA ASN A 97 -18.84 -4.73 -0.45
C ASN A 97 -18.41 -3.59 0.49
N PHE A 98 -18.06 -3.89 1.73
CA PHE A 98 -17.58 -2.91 2.69
C PHE A 98 -16.25 -2.30 2.22
N PHE A 99 -16.17 -0.98 2.13
CA PHE A 99 -15.04 -0.32 1.49
C PHE A 99 -13.66 -0.68 2.07
N PRO A 100 -13.48 -0.86 3.40
CA PRO A 100 -12.18 -1.29 3.93
C PRO A 100 -11.78 -2.69 3.46
N ASP A 101 -12.73 -3.63 3.41
CA ASP A 101 -12.49 -5.00 2.97
C ASP A 101 -12.15 -5.06 1.48
N VAL A 102 -12.88 -4.27 0.67
CA VAL A 102 -12.64 -4.19 -0.78
C VAL A 102 -11.26 -3.61 -1.06
N ILE A 103 -10.90 -2.52 -0.38
CA ILE A 103 -9.57 -1.91 -0.51
C ILE A 103 -8.49 -2.88 -0.07
N TYR A 104 -8.66 -3.55 1.08
CA TYR A 104 -7.69 -4.54 1.56
C TYR A 104 -7.45 -5.68 0.58
N ALA A 105 -8.52 -6.14 -0.08
CA ALA A 105 -8.44 -7.27 -1.01
C ALA A 105 -7.90 -6.88 -2.41
N GLN A 106 -8.13 -5.66 -2.85
CA GLN A 106 -7.92 -5.27 -4.26
C GLN A 106 -6.84 -4.21 -4.47
N SER A 107 -6.61 -3.31 -3.50
CA SER A 107 -5.63 -2.25 -3.65
C SER A 107 -4.21 -2.77 -3.57
N LYS A 108 -3.35 -2.15 -4.40
CA LYS A 108 -1.89 -2.34 -4.38
C LYS A 108 -1.15 -1.17 -3.73
N PHE A 109 -1.85 -0.06 -3.51
CA PHE A 109 -1.22 1.20 -3.11
C PHE A 109 -1.65 1.69 -1.74
N VAL A 110 -2.87 1.38 -1.31
CA VAL A 110 -3.44 1.94 -0.08
C VAL A 110 -4.10 0.86 0.79
N TYR A 111 -4.09 1.11 2.10
CA TYR A 111 -4.83 0.33 3.10
C TYR A 111 -5.66 1.27 3.94
N VAL A 112 -6.84 0.81 4.35
CA VAL A 112 -7.65 1.51 5.35
C VAL A 112 -7.21 1.03 6.72
N MET A 113 -6.47 1.89 7.43
CA MET A 113 -5.95 1.57 8.79
C MET A 113 -6.97 1.86 9.88
N ASP A 114 -7.83 2.86 9.64
CA ASP A 114 -8.86 3.28 10.57
C ASP A 114 -10.06 3.83 9.81
N HIS A 115 -11.24 3.72 10.36
CA HIS A 115 -12.49 4.27 9.86
C HIS A 115 -13.38 4.65 11.04
N GLU A 116 -14.40 5.47 10.79
CA GLU A 116 -15.37 5.78 11.83
C GLU A 116 -16.00 4.51 12.41
N THR A 117 -15.94 4.35 13.72
CA THR A 117 -16.50 3.19 14.43
C THR A 117 -18.03 3.16 14.39
N THR A 118 -18.66 4.25 13.94
CA THR A 118 -20.11 4.43 13.83
C THR A 118 -20.66 4.04 12.46
N LEU A 119 -19.88 3.41 11.60
CA LEU A 119 -20.38 2.90 10.32
C LEU A 119 -21.50 1.87 10.60
N ALA A 120 -22.71 2.28 10.31
CA ALA A 120 -23.89 1.49 10.56
C ALA A 120 -24.01 0.32 9.55
N ASN A 121 -24.80 -0.67 9.91
CA ASN A 121 -25.11 -1.82 9.05
C ASN A 121 -26.00 -1.44 7.85
N SER A 122 -26.30 -2.43 7.01
CA SER A 122 -27.10 -2.29 5.79
C SER A 122 -28.50 -1.72 6.02
N GLY A 123 -29.11 -1.94 7.19
CA GLY A 123 -30.44 -1.39 7.52
C GLY A 123 -30.46 0.09 7.86
N ALA A 124 -29.31 0.77 7.89
CA ALA A 124 -29.24 2.18 8.27
C ALA A 124 -29.70 3.12 7.16
N VAL A 125 -30.65 3.99 7.50
CA VAL A 125 -31.08 5.07 6.62
C VAL A 125 -30.10 6.24 6.75
N ARG A 126 -29.37 6.53 5.68
CA ARG A 126 -28.43 7.63 5.60
C ARG A 126 -29.05 8.78 4.80
N THR A 127 -28.69 10.00 5.10
CA THR A 127 -29.13 11.20 4.38
C THR A 127 -28.12 11.68 3.35
N THR A 128 -26.88 11.18 3.46
CA THR A 128 -25.76 11.54 2.59
C THR A 128 -24.89 10.30 2.32
N THR A 129 -24.18 10.29 1.20
CA THR A 129 -23.26 9.20 0.84
C THR A 129 -22.01 9.19 1.71
N PHE A 130 -21.62 10.30 2.29
CA PHE A 130 -20.51 10.42 3.23
C PHE A 130 -20.77 11.53 4.23
N ASP A 131 -19.96 11.60 5.32
CA ASP A 131 -20.13 12.65 6.33
C ASP A 131 -20.18 14.06 5.71
N ASN A 132 -21.25 14.78 6.02
CA ASN A 132 -21.55 16.09 5.42
C ASN A 132 -22.10 17.06 6.45
N ALA A 133 -21.21 17.89 6.97
CA ALA A 133 -21.58 18.98 7.87
C ALA A 133 -22.40 20.09 7.19
N GLN A 134 -22.45 20.14 5.87
CA GLN A 134 -23.13 21.17 5.07
C GLN A 134 -24.50 20.76 4.53
N GLY A 135 -24.93 19.50 4.71
CA GLY A 135 -26.24 19.02 4.26
C GLY A 135 -26.37 18.72 2.75
N ASP A 136 -25.24 18.63 2.02
CA ASP A 136 -25.25 18.22 0.61
C ASP A 136 -25.35 16.69 0.50
N ALA A 137 -26.14 16.17 -0.45
CA ALA A 137 -26.32 14.72 -0.63
C ALA A 137 -25.04 13.99 -1.07
N PHE A 138 -24.14 14.69 -1.74
CA PHE A 138 -22.87 14.17 -2.23
C PHE A 138 -21.71 15.04 -1.75
N VAL A 139 -20.75 14.44 -1.07
CA VAL A 139 -19.57 15.14 -0.56
C VAL A 139 -18.31 14.55 -1.16
N VAL A 140 -17.49 15.43 -1.70
CA VAL A 140 -16.14 15.06 -2.14
C VAL A 140 -15.16 15.38 -1.01
N LYS A 141 -14.39 14.37 -0.60
CA LYS A 141 -13.29 14.55 0.35
C LYS A 141 -11.98 14.12 -0.34
N THR A 142 -10.97 14.94 -0.17
CA THR A 142 -9.63 14.67 -0.70
C THR A 142 -8.64 14.65 0.46
N TYR A 143 -7.81 13.64 0.51
CA TYR A 143 -6.77 13.47 1.50
C TYR A 143 -5.44 13.22 0.79
N SER A 144 -4.39 13.94 1.19
CA SER A 144 -3.02 13.65 0.78
C SER A 144 -2.36 12.78 1.83
N LEU A 145 -1.76 11.66 1.38
CA LEU A 145 -0.95 10.81 2.24
C LEU A 145 0.43 11.45 2.39
N ALA A 146 0.89 11.59 3.62
CA ALA A 146 2.16 12.23 3.94
C ALA A 146 2.88 11.50 5.06
N GLY A 147 4.18 11.79 5.23
CA GLY A 147 4.99 11.25 6.32
C GLY A 147 5.46 9.81 6.11
N GLY A 148 5.29 9.25 4.90
CA GLY A 148 5.95 8.00 4.53
C GLY A 148 7.46 8.20 4.48
N THR A 149 8.20 7.23 5.00
CA THR A 149 9.65 7.19 4.91
C THR A 149 10.06 5.83 4.36
N ASP A 150 10.97 5.85 3.39
CA ASP A 150 11.59 4.61 2.92
C ASP A 150 12.60 4.12 3.95
N ASP A 151 12.49 2.87 4.33
CA ASP A 151 13.49 2.18 5.13
C ASP A 151 14.16 1.09 4.28
N PHE A 152 15.20 1.50 3.56
CA PHE A 152 16.05 0.59 2.78
C PHE A 152 17.21 0.01 3.61
N ALA A 153 17.30 0.36 4.88
CA ALA A 153 18.37 -0.04 5.78
C ALA A 153 17.92 -1.12 6.78
N ALA A 154 17.29 -2.17 6.27
CA ALA A 154 16.90 -3.30 7.11
C ALA A 154 18.09 -3.82 7.92
N THR A 155 17.91 -3.92 9.23
CA THR A 155 18.91 -4.44 10.14
C THR A 155 19.07 -5.96 10.00
N ASN A 156 20.22 -6.50 10.42
CA ASN A 156 20.42 -7.96 10.44
C ASN A 156 19.35 -8.70 11.25
N ALA A 157 18.84 -8.10 12.32
CA ALA A 157 17.79 -8.69 13.15
C ALA A 157 16.43 -8.74 12.41
N GLU A 158 16.06 -7.69 11.68
CA GLU A 158 14.84 -7.68 10.87
C GLU A 158 14.91 -8.68 9.73
N ILE A 159 16.06 -8.77 9.06
CA ILE A 159 16.29 -9.77 8.01
C ILE A 159 16.22 -11.19 8.61
N ALA A 160 16.83 -11.45 9.78
CA ALA A 160 16.74 -12.73 10.47
C ALA A 160 15.28 -13.09 10.78
N THR A 161 14.51 -12.15 11.32
CA THR A 161 13.07 -12.33 11.56
C THR A 161 12.27 -12.65 10.28
N ALA A 162 12.62 -12.03 9.14
CA ALA A 162 12.01 -12.38 7.87
C ALA A 162 12.33 -13.81 7.43
N TYR A 163 13.59 -14.27 7.63
CA TYR A 163 13.98 -15.65 7.35
C TYR A 163 13.28 -16.70 8.22
N GLU A 164 12.85 -16.36 9.43
CA GLU A 164 12.08 -17.27 10.30
C GLU A 164 10.78 -17.76 9.64
N LYS A 165 10.23 -17.04 8.69
CA LYS A 165 9.07 -17.50 7.90
C LYS A 165 9.35 -18.77 7.10
N PHE A 166 10.60 -19.05 6.81
CA PHE A 166 11.03 -20.28 6.12
C PHE A 166 11.19 -21.47 7.08
N ASN A 167 10.99 -21.31 8.38
CA ASN A 167 11.12 -22.42 9.33
C ASN A 167 9.92 -23.38 9.30
N ASP A 168 8.83 -22.98 8.69
CA ASP A 168 7.63 -23.81 8.53
C ASP A 168 7.84 -24.84 7.38
N LYS A 169 8.05 -26.11 7.76
CA LYS A 169 8.24 -27.20 6.82
C LYS A 169 6.95 -27.70 6.17
N GLU A 170 5.84 -27.48 6.81
CA GLU A 170 4.54 -28.00 6.36
C GLU A 170 4.00 -27.20 5.17
N ASN A 171 4.24 -25.89 5.18
CA ASN A 171 3.68 -24.98 4.19
C ASN A 171 4.72 -24.43 3.20
N VAL A 172 6.02 -24.54 3.53
CA VAL A 172 7.09 -23.98 2.70
C VAL A 172 8.07 -25.10 2.28
N ASP A 173 8.05 -25.45 1.01
CA ASP A 173 9.00 -26.39 0.41
C ASP A 173 10.21 -25.61 -0.14
N LEU A 174 11.40 -25.92 0.38
CA LEU A 174 12.65 -25.31 -0.10
C LEU A 174 13.84 -26.25 0.05
N SER A 175 14.77 -26.11 -0.91
CA SER A 175 16.02 -26.91 -0.93
C SER A 175 17.27 -26.08 -0.63
N LEU A 176 17.21 -24.77 -0.90
CA LEU A 176 18.33 -23.84 -0.76
C LEU A 176 17.91 -22.57 -0.02
N LEU A 177 18.70 -22.14 0.96
CA LEU A 177 18.60 -20.85 1.64
C LEU A 177 19.81 -20.00 1.25
N LEU A 178 19.57 -18.90 0.53
CA LEU A 178 20.62 -17.99 0.08
C LEU A 178 20.65 -16.78 1.02
N CYS A 179 21.64 -16.72 1.91
CA CYS A 179 21.79 -15.62 2.87
C CYS A 179 22.19 -14.29 2.20
N GLY A 180 22.85 -14.34 1.06
CA GLY A 180 23.49 -13.17 0.46
C GLY A 180 24.69 -12.68 1.29
N PRO A 181 25.28 -11.53 0.94
CA PRO A 181 26.42 -10.98 1.67
C PRO A 181 26.07 -10.65 3.11
N SER A 182 26.94 -10.97 4.06
CA SER A 182 26.83 -10.52 5.43
C SER A 182 27.05 -9.01 5.54
N GLN A 183 26.52 -8.40 6.58
CA GLN A 183 26.62 -6.93 6.77
C GLN A 183 27.72 -6.53 7.73
N THR A 184 28.17 -7.43 8.55
CA THR A 184 29.30 -7.19 9.47
C THR A 184 30.63 -7.56 8.83
N THR A 185 31.63 -6.74 9.04
CA THR A 185 33.03 -7.08 8.78
C THR A 185 33.48 -8.20 9.74
N ALA A 186 34.53 -8.91 9.36
CA ALA A 186 35.08 -10.01 10.15
C ALA A 186 35.22 -9.64 11.64
N ASP A 187 34.37 -10.18 12.46
CA ASP A 187 34.48 -10.11 13.91
C ASP A 187 34.26 -11.49 14.54
N ALA A 188 34.72 -11.63 15.77
CA ALA A 188 34.66 -12.90 16.51
C ALA A 188 33.24 -13.24 17.00
N THR A 189 32.24 -12.39 16.77
CA THR A 189 30.88 -12.58 17.30
C THR A 189 29.90 -13.20 16.29
N GLY A 190 30.33 -13.38 15.04
CA GLY A 190 29.51 -13.92 13.96
C GLY A 190 28.46 -12.92 13.45
N ASP A 191 27.93 -13.22 12.29
CA ASP A 191 26.83 -12.44 11.67
C ASP A 191 25.48 -12.98 12.14
N THR A 192 24.67 -12.12 12.76
CA THR A 192 23.34 -12.49 13.27
C THR A 192 22.44 -13.07 12.20
N LYS A 193 22.48 -12.49 10.97
CA LYS A 193 21.71 -12.98 9.84
C LYS A 193 22.23 -14.36 9.37
N ALA A 194 23.53 -14.51 9.23
CA ALA A 194 24.14 -15.77 8.81
C ALA A 194 23.81 -16.89 9.80
N THR A 195 23.98 -16.64 11.08
CA THR A 195 23.65 -17.59 12.15
C THR A 195 22.17 -17.98 12.11
N ALA A 196 21.25 -17.02 11.99
CA ALA A 196 19.83 -17.32 11.91
C ALA A 196 19.45 -18.20 10.70
N VAL A 197 20.05 -17.95 9.54
CA VAL A 197 19.82 -18.76 8.35
C VAL A 197 20.39 -20.17 8.50
N MET A 198 21.56 -20.32 9.14
CA MET A 198 22.14 -21.62 9.47
C MET A 198 21.32 -22.42 10.49
N ASP A 199 20.77 -21.74 11.48
CA ASP A 199 19.87 -22.34 12.49
C ASP A 199 18.60 -22.89 11.86
N ILE A 200 18.00 -22.15 10.91
CA ILE A 200 16.85 -22.62 10.14
C ILE A 200 17.21 -23.89 9.35
N ALA A 201 18.30 -23.88 8.60
CA ALA A 201 18.73 -25.05 7.83
C ALA A 201 19.01 -26.26 8.74
N THR A 202 19.64 -26.03 9.89
CA THR A 202 19.92 -27.06 10.89
C THR A 202 18.65 -27.62 11.54
N ALA A 203 17.66 -26.78 11.79
CA ALA A 203 16.36 -27.20 12.33
C ALA A 203 15.53 -27.97 11.29
N ARG A 204 15.51 -27.49 10.07
CA ARG A 204 14.74 -28.08 8.96
C ARG A 204 15.32 -29.42 8.49
N LYS A 205 16.60 -29.51 8.22
CA LYS A 205 17.34 -30.70 7.69
C LYS A 205 16.93 -31.13 6.29
N ASP A 206 16.16 -30.34 5.59
CA ASP A 206 15.68 -30.56 4.22
C ASP A 206 16.22 -29.54 3.22
N CYS A 207 17.03 -28.62 3.68
CA CYS A 207 17.66 -27.57 2.86
C CYS A 207 19.10 -27.32 3.27
N VAL A 208 19.86 -26.64 2.39
CA VAL A 208 21.23 -26.21 2.62
C VAL A 208 21.30 -24.68 2.59
N ALA A 209 21.99 -24.09 3.57
CA ALA A 209 22.23 -22.64 3.63
C ALA A 209 23.53 -22.28 2.90
N PHE A 210 23.48 -21.22 2.09
CA PHE A 210 24.63 -20.61 1.44
C PHE A 210 24.94 -19.29 2.12
N ILE A 211 26.05 -19.26 2.84
CA ILE A 211 26.50 -18.10 3.61
C ILE A 211 27.67 -17.45 2.89
N SER A 212 27.69 -16.12 2.87
CA SER A 212 28.77 -15.33 2.27
C SER A 212 29.28 -14.29 3.25
N PRO A 213 30.59 -14.02 3.31
CA PRO A 213 31.14 -12.95 4.13
C PRO A 213 30.66 -11.58 3.65
N ALA A 214 30.91 -10.56 4.44
CA ALA A 214 30.61 -9.19 4.05
C ALA A 214 31.43 -8.80 2.81
N ARG A 215 30.81 -8.02 1.92
CA ARG A 215 31.51 -7.54 0.72
C ARG A 215 32.78 -6.76 1.07
N ALA A 216 32.78 -6.00 2.16
CA ALA A 216 33.92 -5.21 2.63
C ALA A 216 35.11 -6.09 3.06
N ASP A 217 34.89 -7.36 3.37
CA ASP A 217 35.98 -8.29 3.78
C ASP A 217 36.87 -8.67 2.60
N VAL A 218 36.35 -8.61 1.38
CA VAL A 218 37.09 -9.02 0.18
C VAL A 218 37.20 -7.91 -0.87
N VAL A 219 36.19 -7.07 -1.05
CA VAL A 219 36.17 -6.04 -2.08
C VAL A 219 36.76 -4.73 -1.54
N GLY A 220 37.80 -4.24 -2.23
CA GLY A 220 38.50 -3.02 -1.82
C GLY A 220 39.64 -3.25 -0.80
N VAL A 221 39.86 -4.48 -0.38
CA VAL A 221 41.01 -4.84 0.49
C VAL A 221 42.22 -5.12 -0.41
N ALA A 222 43.25 -4.27 -0.31
CA ALA A 222 44.41 -4.30 -1.20
C ALA A 222 45.33 -5.52 -0.98
N ASN A 223 45.34 -6.08 0.24
CA ASN A 223 46.24 -7.16 0.61
C ASN A 223 45.51 -8.52 0.64
N ALA A 224 45.97 -9.46 -0.18
CA ALA A 224 45.35 -10.79 -0.28
C ALA A 224 45.43 -11.58 1.03
N ILE A 225 46.49 -11.40 1.84
CA ILE A 225 46.58 -12.03 3.17
C ILE A 225 45.48 -11.52 4.09
N THR A 226 45.25 -10.22 4.09
CA THR A 226 44.17 -9.61 4.88
C THR A 226 42.79 -10.08 4.40
N GLN A 227 42.57 -10.18 3.09
CA GLN A 227 41.31 -10.77 2.56
C GLN A 227 41.08 -12.18 3.10
N THR A 228 42.13 -13.03 3.03
CA THR A 228 42.04 -14.41 3.53
C THR A 228 41.74 -14.42 5.03
N GLN A 229 42.44 -13.60 5.81
CA GLN A 229 42.23 -13.51 7.25
C GLN A 229 40.79 -13.05 7.59
N ASN A 230 40.24 -12.11 6.85
CA ASN A 230 38.87 -11.65 7.05
C ASN A 230 37.85 -12.78 6.79
N VAL A 231 38.02 -13.52 5.70
CA VAL A 231 37.12 -14.64 5.36
C VAL A 231 37.25 -15.76 6.39
N VAL A 232 38.47 -16.09 6.83
CA VAL A 232 38.70 -17.10 7.88
C VAL A 232 38.07 -16.65 9.19
N GLY A 233 38.28 -15.38 9.60
CA GLY A 233 37.68 -14.82 10.83
C GLY A 233 36.16 -14.84 10.79
N PHE A 234 35.56 -14.55 9.63
CA PHE A 234 34.11 -14.68 9.44
C PHE A 234 33.66 -16.15 9.62
N ALA A 235 34.33 -17.08 8.96
CA ALA A 235 33.97 -18.51 9.04
C ALA A 235 34.17 -19.10 10.45
N ASP A 236 35.21 -18.67 11.17
CA ASP A 236 35.49 -19.12 12.55
C ASP A 236 34.45 -18.57 13.55
N GLY A 237 33.78 -17.45 13.22
CA GLY A 237 32.71 -16.87 14.02
C GLY A 237 31.34 -17.56 13.85
N LEU A 238 31.19 -18.45 12.86
CA LEU A 238 29.92 -19.13 12.58
C LEU A 238 29.79 -20.45 13.35
N PRO A 239 28.57 -20.88 13.72
CA PRO A 239 28.33 -22.19 14.31
C PRO A 239 28.67 -23.31 13.32
N SER A 240 29.22 -24.42 13.83
CA SER A 240 29.51 -25.61 12.99
C SER A 240 28.21 -26.36 12.70
N THR A 241 27.93 -26.58 11.42
CA THR A 241 26.76 -27.37 10.97
C THR A 241 27.09 -28.15 9.72
N SER A 242 26.33 -29.23 9.47
CA SER A 242 26.42 -30.01 8.22
C SER A 242 25.45 -29.46 7.12
N TYR A 243 24.75 -28.39 7.39
CA TYR A 243 23.73 -27.85 6.51
C TYR A 243 24.05 -26.45 5.94
N ALA A 244 25.28 -25.98 6.10
CA ALA A 244 25.79 -24.74 5.53
C ALA A 244 27.24 -24.83 5.12
#